data_42f7a9b3e29b387057b8bc0167c38b08
#
_entry.id   42f7a9b3e29b387057b8bc0167c38b08
#
_cell.length_a   1.000
_cell.length_b   1.000
_cell.length_c   1.000
_cell.angle_alpha   90.00
_cell.angle_beta   90.00
_cell.angle_gamma   90.00
#
_symmetry.space_group_name_H-M   'P 1'
#
loop_
_entity.id
_entity.type
_entity.pdbx_description
1 polymer ?
#
loop_
_entity_poly.entity_id
_entity_poly.type
_entity_poly.pdbx_seq_one_letter_code
_entity_poly.pdbx_strand_id
1 'polypeptide(L)' 'MKPPAGRIRIDDRVQVPGGRRGRVVGERLIASNGAWKYTVALDEGGTVEHLDYELEVEAA' A
#
# COMPACT_ATOMS: atom_id res chain seq x y z
N MET A 1 7.08 6.28 17.92
CA MET A 1 6.58 7.40 17.16
C MET A 1 5.96 6.95 15.86
N LYS A 2 4.87 7.56 15.49
CA LYS A 2 4.16 7.21 14.28
C LYS A 2 4.85 7.81 13.06
N PRO A 3 5.04 7.07 11.98
CA PRO A 3 5.61 7.66 10.77
C PRO A 3 4.65 8.67 10.15
N PRO A 4 5.12 9.54 9.29
CA PRO A 4 4.24 10.45 8.59
C PRO A 4 3.14 9.68 7.86
N ALA A 5 1.96 10.24 7.87
CA ALA A 5 0.82 9.59 7.24
C ALA A 5 1.09 9.34 5.76
N GLY A 6 0.63 8.22 5.26
CA GLY A 6 0.70 7.92 3.86
C GLY A 6 2.04 7.44 3.35
N ARG A 7 3.02 7.28 4.21
CA ARG A 7 4.33 6.83 3.75
C ARG A 7 4.46 5.34 3.95
N ILE A 8 4.13 4.62 2.92
CA ILE A 8 4.26 3.17 2.85
C ILE A 8 5.48 2.86 2.00
N ARG A 9 6.24 1.87 2.38
CA ARG A 9 7.47 1.52 1.69
C ARG A 9 7.32 0.23 0.92
N ILE A 10 8.18 0.07 -0.08
CA ILE A 10 8.30 -1.21 -0.78
C ILE A 10 8.61 -2.28 0.25
N ASP A 11 7.99 -3.42 0.09
CA ASP A 11 8.11 -4.60 0.96
C ASP A 11 7.30 -4.51 2.26
N ASP A 12 6.62 -3.40 2.51
CA ASP A 12 5.73 -3.34 3.66
C ASP A 12 4.58 -4.32 3.48
N ARG A 13 4.18 -4.94 4.59
CA ARG A 13 3.00 -5.78 4.62
C ARG A 13 1.79 -4.89 4.85
N VAL A 14 0.79 -5.04 4.00
CA VAL A 14 -0.39 -4.17 4.06
C VAL A 14 -1.65 -5.00 3.90
N GLN A 15 -2.75 -4.42 4.35
CA GLN A 15 -4.08 -4.96 4.14
C GLN A 15 -4.80 -4.04 3.16
N VAL A 16 -5.37 -4.62 2.12
CA VAL A 16 -6.13 -3.85 1.13
C VAL A 16 -7.61 -3.86 1.49
N PRO A 17 -8.41 -2.95 0.90
CA PRO A 17 -9.85 -2.97 1.14
C PRO A 17 -10.42 -4.34 0.82
N GLY A 18 -11.32 -4.81 1.66
CA GLY A 18 -11.86 -6.16 1.55
C GLY A 18 -11.20 -7.17 2.45
N GLY A 19 -10.14 -6.77 3.15
CA GLY A 19 -9.51 -7.62 4.14
C GLY A 19 -8.40 -8.53 3.63
N ARG A 20 -8.09 -8.46 2.34
CA ARG A 20 -6.99 -9.26 1.79
C ARG A 20 -5.66 -8.61 2.15
N ARG A 21 -4.62 -9.42 2.21
CA ARG A 21 -3.30 -8.95 2.60
C ARG A 21 -2.28 -9.21 1.52
N GLY A 22 -1.24 -8.40 1.52
CA GLY A 22 -0.18 -8.57 0.57
C GLY A 22 1.03 -7.74 0.94
N ARG A 23 1.94 -7.65 -0.01
CA ARG A 23 3.17 -6.91 0.17
C ARG A 23 3.29 -5.86 -0.93
N VAL A 24 3.75 -4.67 -0.56
CA VAL A 24 3.94 -3.60 -1.52
C VAL A 24 5.14 -3.94 -2.41
N VAL A 25 4.92 -3.94 -3.72
CA VAL A 25 5.97 -4.25 -4.68
C VAL A 25 6.24 -3.11 -5.64
N GLY A 26 5.45 -2.04 -5.59
CA GLY A 26 5.68 -0.88 -6.44
C GLY A 26 5.03 0.36 -5.86
N GLU A 27 5.48 1.52 -6.30
CA GLU A 27 4.90 2.78 -5.86
C GLU A 27 4.98 3.78 -6.97
N ARG A 28 4.01 4.69 -7.02
CA ARG A 28 3.97 5.72 -8.04
C ARG A 28 3.28 6.95 -7.48
N LEU A 29 3.87 8.10 -7.75
CA LEU A 29 3.27 9.36 -7.35
C LEU A 29 2.22 9.77 -8.37
N ILE A 30 1.04 10.12 -7.90
CA ILE A 30 -0.03 10.64 -8.76
C ILE A 30 0.15 12.15 -8.80
N ALA A 31 0.61 12.66 -9.93
CA ALA A 31 1.00 14.05 -10.03
C ALA A 31 -0.17 15.01 -9.82
N SER A 32 -1.36 14.61 -10.20
CA SER A 32 -2.49 15.54 -10.18
C SER A 32 -2.89 15.96 -8.76
N ASN A 33 -2.66 15.13 -7.77
CA ASN A 33 -3.05 15.47 -6.40
C ASN A 33 -2.00 15.14 -5.36
N GLY A 34 -0.81 14.71 -5.81
CA GLY A 34 0.27 14.42 -4.88
C GLY A 34 0.09 13.16 -4.05
N ALA A 35 -0.89 12.35 -4.37
CA ALA A 35 -1.09 11.11 -3.63
C ALA A 35 -0.16 10.02 -4.16
N TRP A 36 0.16 9.07 -3.30
CA TRP A 36 0.95 7.91 -3.70
C TRP A 36 0.02 6.74 -3.99
N LYS A 37 0.33 6.02 -5.05
CA LYS A 37 -0.39 4.81 -5.42
C LYS A 37 0.57 3.63 -5.33
N TYR A 38 0.12 2.57 -4.70
CA TYR A 38 0.97 1.42 -4.45
C TYR A 38 0.44 0.18 -5.15
N THR A 39 1.36 -0.62 -5.66
CA THR A 39 1.04 -1.92 -6.22
C THR A 39 1.29 -2.96 -5.14
N VAL A 40 0.30 -3.78 -4.87
CA VAL A 40 0.37 -4.78 -3.81
C VAL A 40 0.26 -6.17 -4.44
N ALA A 41 1.24 -7.02 -4.15
CA ALA A 41 1.18 -8.42 -4.53
C ALA A 41 0.45 -9.16 -3.42
N LEU A 42 -0.73 -9.68 -3.75
CA LEU A 42 -1.58 -10.33 -2.76
C LEU A 42 -1.02 -11.69 -2.40
N ASP A 43 -1.17 -12.06 -1.14
CA ASP A 43 -0.73 -13.36 -0.67
C ASP A 43 -1.42 -14.50 -1.41
N GLU A 44 -2.67 -14.29 -1.76
CA GLU A 44 -3.45 -15.31 -2.48
C GLU A 44 -3.12 -15.37 -3.96
N GLY A 45 -2.34 -14.40 -4.46
CA GLY A 45 -1.98 -14.35 -5.87
C GLY A 45 -2.57 -13.12 -6.52
N GLY A 46 -1.92 -12.66 -7.60
CA GLY A 46 -2.35 -11.47 -8.30
C GLY A 46 -1.86 -10.19 -7.66
N THR A 47 -2.07 -9.09 -8.37
CA THR A 47 -1.67 -7.78 -7.88
C THR A 47 -2.85 -6.83 -8.00
N VAL A 48 -2.86 -5.84 -7.09
CA VAL A 48 -3.85 -4.76 -7.12
C VAL A 48 -3.13 -3.46 -6.87
N GLU A 49 -3.78 -2.35 -7.23
CA GLU A 49 -3.26 -1.02 -6.97
C GLU A 49 -4.24 -0.25 -6.11
N HIS A 50 -3.70 0.43 -5.09
CA HIS A 50 -4.52 1.25 -4.21
C HIS A 50 -3.77 2.49 -3.81
N LEU A 51 -4.51 3.54 -3.47
CA LEU A 51 -3.93 4.76 -2.94
C LEU A 51 -3.48 4.52 -1.51
N ASP A 52 -2.56 5.35 -1.04
CA ASP A 52 -1.96 5.15 0.27
C ASP A 52 -3.00 5.12 1.40
N TYR A 53 -4.02 5.97 1.31
CA TYR A 53 -5.02 6.03 2.38
C TYR A 53 -5.99 4.85 2.34
N GLU A 54 -5.93 4.04 1.29
CA GLU A 54 -6.76 2.83 1.21
C GLU A 54 -6.10 1.63 1.85
N LEU A 55 -4.82 1.73 2.16
CA LEU A 55 -4.06 0.60 2.67
C LEU A 55 -3.79 0.78 4.16
N GLU A 56 -3.80 -0.35 4.88
CA GLU A 56 -3.38 -0.37 6.27
C GLU A 56 -2.08 -1.13 6.37
N VAL A 57 -1.06 -0.48 6.94
CA VAL A 57 0.21 -1.12 7.16
C VAL A 57 0.07 -2.02 8.38
N GLU A 58 0.46 -3.29 8.22
CA GLU A 58 0.39 -4.21 9.34
C GLU A 58 1.51 -3.90 10.31
N ALA A 59 1.15 -3.77 11.57
CA ALA A 59 2.14 -3.53 12.60
C ALA A 59 2.95 -4.80 12.82
N ALA A 60 4.24 -4.64 13.03
CA ALA A 60 5.11 -5.77 13.27
C ALA A 60 4.85 -6.36 14.66
#